data_e8b1511fb2635f9e74f7bda2df20b3dd
#
_entry.id   e8b1511fb2635f9e74f7bda2df20b3dd
#
_cell.length_a   1.000
_cell.length_b   1.000
_cell.length_c   1.000
_cell.angle_alpha   90.00
_cell.angle_beta   90.00
_cell.angle_gamma   90.00
#
_symmetry.space_group_name_H-M   'P 1'
#
loop_
_entity.id
_entity.type
_entity.pdbx_description
1 polymer ?
#
loop_
_entity_poly.entity_id
_entity_poly.type
_entity_poly.pdbx_seq_one_letter_code
_entity_poly.pdbx_strand_id
1 'polypeptide(L)'
;ISIHQLLTEKLSGYKAGQSGLLALDWFNGVRSPLMDFNLNGLIMGMNLLTKPEEIYLSLIEATAYGTRMIIEQFENAGVPVNTLVLSGGIPAKNKMLVQIYADVCNKEIRISGTDQASALGAAILGIAAAPERITGFKNANEAAEKLGKVRDEVYKPNPDNVAVYNKLYQEYATLHKYFGTGENDVMKRLNKIREDRLSE
;
A
#
# COMPACT_ATOMS: atom_id res chain seq x y z
N ILE A 1 -17.59 17.59 -0.80
CA ILE A 1 -16.22 17.11 -1.12
C ILE A 1 -15.67 16.42 0.13
N SER A 2 -15.15 15.19 -0.01
CA SER A 2 -14.54 14.51 1.12
C SER A 2 -13.18 15.14 1.45
N ILE A 3 -12.71 14.98 2.70
CA ILE A 3 -11.38 15.47 3.10
C ILE A 3 -10.27 14.88 2.21
N HIS A 4 -10.39 13.61 1.82
CA HIS A 4 -9.43 12.97 0.91
C HIS A 4 -9.40 13.61 -0.48
N GLN A 5 -10.55 13.97 -1.03
CA GLN A 5 -10.62 14.69 -2.31
C GLN A 5 -9.98 16.07 -2.21
N LEU A 6 -10.29 16.83 -1.16
CA LEU A 6 -9.71 18.16 -0.92
C LEU A 6 -8.18 18.09 -0.81
N LEU A 7 -7.65 17.16 -0.03
CA LEU A 7 -6.20 16.99 0.13
C LEU A 7 -5.53 16.53 -1.17
N THR A 8 -6.18 15.64 -1.93
CA THR A 8 -5.67 15.21 -3.25
C THR A 8 -5.64 16.37 -4.25
N GLU A 9 -6.66 17.22 -4.28
CA GLU A 9 -6.69 18.40 -5.14
C GLU A 9 -5.57 19.39 -4.80
N LYS A 10 -5.30 19.61 -3.51
CA LYS A 10 -4.19 20.46 -3.05
C LYS A 10 -2.81 19.94 -3.41
N LEU A 11 -2.67 18.63 -3.61
CA LEU A 11 -1.44 17.98 -4.07
C LEU A 11 -1.23 18.04 -5.58
N SER A 12 -2.19 18.64 -6.32
CA SER A 12 -2.03 18.81 -7.76
C SER A 12 -0.77 19.62 -8.08
N GLY A 13 0.14 19.01 -8.86
CA GLY A 13 1.42 19.63 -9.22
C GLY A 13 2.57 19.36 -8.22
N TYR A 14 2.34 18.67 -7.11
CA TYR A 14 3.44 18.23 -6.24
C TYR A 14 4.31 17.19 -6.96
N LYS A 15 5.61 17.31 -6.74
CA LYS A 15 6.60 16.38 -7.28
C LYS A 15 6.97 15.33 -6.23
N ALA A 16 7.40 14.16 -6.68
CA ALA A 16 7.94 13.12 -5.80
C ALA A 16 9.04 13.69 -4.89
N GLY A 17 8.95 13.42 -3.58
CA GLY A 17 9.90 13.90 -2.57
C GLY A 17 9.82 15.39 -2.21
N GLN A 18 8.89 16.16 -2.79
CA GLN A 18 8.79 17.60 -2.54
C GLN A 18 8.41 17.93 -1.08
N SER A 19 7.65 17.08 -0.43
CA SER A 19 7.25 17.31 0.98
C SER A 19 8.43 17.28 1.95
N GLY A 20 9.51 16.55 1.62
CA GLY A 20 10.60 16.28 2.54
C GLY A 20 10.20 15.44 3.75
N LEU A 21 8.99 14.85 3.73
CA LEU A 21 8.48 13.99 4.79
C LEU A 21 8.71 12.52 4.47
N LEU A 22 8.91 11.73 5.52
CA LEU A 22 8.93 10.28 5.45
C LEU A 22 8.06 9.73 6.58
N ALA A 23 7.24 8.70 6.29
CA ALA A 23 6.37 8.11 7.29
C ALA A 23 6.50 6.58 7.34
N LEU A 24 6.22 6.03 8.52
CA LEU A 24 5.88 4.62 8.73
C LEU A 24 4.37 4.56 9.02
N ASP A 25 3.62 3.89 8.17
CA ASP A 25 2.15 3.82 8.22
C ASP A 25 1.61 2.80 9.25
N TRP A 26 2.37 2.51 10.27
CA TRP A 26 2.13 1.48 11.28
C TRP A 26 1.12 1.86 12.37
N PHE A 27 0.08 2.61 12.02
CA PHE A 27 -0.92 3.10 12.99
C PHE A 27 -1.78 2.00 13.62
N ASN A 28 -1.72 0.79 13.07
CA ASN A 28 -2.35 -0.41 13.62
C ASN A 28 -1.37 -1.58 13.68
N GLY A 29 -0.11 -1.29 13.96
CA GLY A 29 0.97 -2.26 13.88
C GLY A 29 1.36 -2.65 12.46
N VAL A 30 2.22 -3.65 12.33
CA VAL A 30 2.70 -4.17 11.03
C VAL A 30 2.34 -5.63 10.88
N ARG A 31 1.41 -5.94 9.97
CA ARG A 31 1.06 -7.32 9.68
C ARG A 31 2.14 -8.03 8.84
N SER A 32 2.61 -7.39 7.77
CA SER A 32 3.60 -7.95 6.87
C SER A 32 4.70 -6.94 6.58
N PRO A 33 5.97 -7.33 6.61
CA PRO A 33 6.48 -8.67 6.90
C PRO A 33 6.72 -8.96 8.38
N LEU A 34 6.59 -7.99 9.31
CA LEU A 34 7.10 -8.10 10.69
C LEU A 34 6.19 -8.89 11.65
N MET A 35 4.88 -8.96 11.38
CA MET A 35 3.88 -9.59 12.27
C MET A 35 3.91 -9.02 13.71
N ASP A 36 4.20 -7.72 13.86
CA ASP A 36 4.29 -7.04 15.15
C ASP A 36 3.23 -5.93 15.26
N PHE A 37 2.25 -6.15 16.14
CA PHE A 37 1.14 -5.23 16.37
C PHE A 37 1.42 -4.20 17.48
N ASN A 38 2.60 -4.26 18.12
CA ASN A 38 3.06 -3.30 19.13
C ASN A 38 3.89 -2.16 18.53
N LEU A 39 4.03 -2.13 17.21
CA LEU A 39 4.65 -1.03 16.50
C LEU A 39 3.62 0.07 16.22
N ASN A 40 4.10 1.33 16.16
CA ASN A 40 3.28 2.51 15.95
C ASN A 40 3.73 3.31 14.73
N GLY A 41 2.83 4.14 14.20
CA GLY A 41 3.15 5.05 13.12
C GLY A 41 4.17 6.12 13.51
N LEU A 42 4.90 6.60 12.52
CA LEU A 42 5.90 7.68 12.64
C LEU A 42 5.78 8.61 11.45
N ILE A 43 5.91 9.91 11.67
CA ILE A 43 6.10 10.91 10.61
C ILE A 43 7.36 11.71 10.96
N MET A 44 8.32 11.74 10.05
CA MET A 44 9.60 12.42 10.18
C MET A 44 9.71 13.55 9.15
N GLY A 45 10.47 14.61 9.50
CA GLY A 45 10.76 15.72 8.59
C GLY A 45 9.81 16.91 8.75
N MET A 46 8.85 16.89 9.69
CA MET A 46 7.92 17.98 9.92
C MET A 46 8.64 19.25 10.40
N ASN A 47 8.19 20.39 9.91
CA ASN A 47 8.64 21.72 10.30
C ASN A 47 7.45 22.70 10.38
N LEU A 48 7.72 23.97 10.71
CA LEU A 48 6.66 24.98 10.87
C LEU A 48 5.89 25.32 9.58
N LEU A 49 6.41 24.96 8.42
CA LEU A 49 5.79 25.22 7.11
C LEU A 49 5.08 23.99 6.56
N THR A 50 5.16 22.83 7.26
CA THR A 50 4.51 21.58 6.82
C THR A 50 3.01 21.75 6.73
N LYS A 51 2.44 21.38 5.58
CA LYS A 51 1.02 21.50 5.30
C LYS A 51 0.27 20.16 5.51
N PRO A 52 -1.02 20.18 5.81
CA PRO A 52 -1.81 18.95 5.99
C PRO A 52 -1.79 18.01 4.78
N GLU A 53 -1.81 18.57 3.55
CA GLU A 53 -1.70 17.78 2.32
C GLU A 53 -0.35 17.07 2.18
N GLU A 54 0.74 17.63 2.69
CA GLU A 54 2.06 17.00 2.68
C GLU A 54 2.12 15.81 3.64
N ILE A 55 1.49 15.92 4.81
CA ILE A 55 1.30 14.81 5.74
C ILE A 55 0.48 13.70 5.06
N TYR A 56 -0.62 14.07 4.41
CA TYR A 56 -1.46 13.11 3.68
C TYR A 56 -0.67 12.40 2.57
N LEU A 57 0.15 13.12 1.80
CA LEU A 57 1.03 12.57 0.78
C LEU A 57 2.01 11.55 1.37
N SER A 58 2.72 11.92 2.46
CA SER A 58 3.71 11.04 3.09
C SER A 58 3.09 9.74 3.60
N LEU A 59 1.83 9.76 4.04
CA LEU A 59 1.11 8.55 4.45
C LEU A 59 0.74 7.65 3.26
N ILE A 60 0.36 8.23 2.11
CA ILE A 60 0.14 7.47 0.88
C ILE A 60 1.47 6.84 0.42
N GLU A 61 2.55 7.61 0.40
CA GLU A 61 3.88 7.12 0.04
C GLU A 61 4.33 5.99 0.96
N ALA A 62 4.11 6.11 2.28
CA ALA A 62 4.44 5.08 3.26
C ALA A 62 3.73 3.75 2.98
N THR A 63 2.43 3.79 2.64
CA THR A 63 1.69 2.57 2.27
C THR A 63 2.23 1.93 0.99
N ALA A 64 2.71 2.74 0.04
CA ALA A 64 3.35 2.26 -1.17
C ALA A 64 4.72 1.64 -0.89
N TYR A 65 5.54 2.24 0.02
CA TYR A 65 6.81 1.66 0.46
C TYR A 65 6.62 0.32 1.17
N GLY A 66 5.62 0.22 2.06
CA GLY A 66 5.26 -1.04 2.70
C GLY A 66 4.87 -2.12 1.70
N THR A 67 4.11 -1.76 0.66
CA THR A 67 3.76 -2.67 -0.44
C THR A 67 5.00 -3.11 -1.22
N ARG A 68 5.91 -2.18 -1.55
CA ARG A 68 7.18 -2.51 -2.20
C ARG A 68 8.02 -3.47 -1.38
N MET A 69 8.07 -3.30 -0.06
CA MET A 69 8.80 -4.21 0.83
C MET A 69 8.25 -5.64 0.77
N ILE A 70 6.93 -5.79 0.70
CA ILE A 70 6.28 -7.10 0.54
C ILE A 70 6.62 -7.70 -0.84
N ILE A 71 6.59 -6.91 -1.90
CA ILE A 71 6.95 -7.36 -3.26
C ILE A 71 8.40 -7.88 -3.28
N GLU A 72 9.33 -7.11 -2.70
CA GLU A 72 10.74 -7.51 -2.63
C GLU A 72 10.94 -8.83 -1.85
N GLN A 73 10.10 -9.13 -0.83
CA GLN A 73 10.14 -10.44 -0.16
C GLN A 73 9.76 -11.59 -1.11
N PHE A 74 8.73 -11.39 -1.95
CA PHE A 74 8.38 -12.40 -2.97
C PHE A 74 9.49 -12.58 -3.99
N GLU A 75 10.05 -11.50 -4.50
CA GLU A 75 11.11 -11.53 -5.51
C GLU A 75 12.39 -12.17 -4.95
N ASN A 76 12.76 -11.86 -3.71
CA ASN A 76 13.89 -12.48 -3.01
C ASN A 76 13.67 -13.99 -2.74
N ALA A 77 12.40 -14.41 -2.60
CA ALA A 77 12.04 -15.82 -2.49
C ALA A 77 11.94 -16.53 -3.87
N GLY A 78 12.31 -15.86 -4.96
CA GLY A 78 12.28 -16.42 -6.31
C GLY A 78 10.90 -16.37 -6.99
N VAL A 79 9.95 -15.64 -6.45
CA VAL A 79 8.60 -15.45 -7.04
C VAL A 79 8.55 -14.08 -7.73
N PRO A 80 8.64 -14.01 -9.07
CA PRO A 80 8.64 -12.74 -9.78
C PRO A 80 7.27 -12.07 -9.73
N VAL A 81 7.27 -10.75 -9.45
CA VAL A 81 6.07 -9.91 -9.48
C VAL A 81 6.19 -8.92 -10.64
N ASN A 82 5.50 -9.17 -11.74
CA ASN A 82 5.61 -8.36 -12.96
C ASN A 82 4.56 -7.26 -13.05
N THR A 83 3.36 -7.50 -12.54
CA THR A 83 2.21 -6.60 -12.63
C THR A 83 1.45 -6.60 -11.32
N LEU A 84 0.92 -5.45 -10.93
CA LEU A 84 0.07 -5.31 -9.76
C LEU A 84 -1.37 -5.02 -10.20
N VAL A 85 -2.32 -5.65 -9.53
CA VAL A 85 -3.74 -5.32 -9.67
C VAL A 85 -4.26 -4.78 -8.35
N LEU A 86 -4.56 -3.49 -8.32
CA LEU A 86 -5.18 -2.86 -7.15
C LEU A 86 -6.68 -3.06 -7.18
N SER A 87 -7.26 -3.38 -6.03
CA SER A 87 -8.70 -3.57 -5.86
C SER A 87 -9.24 -2.72 -4.70
N GLY A 88 -10.57 -2.56 -4.68
CA GLY A 88 -11.26 -1.79 -3.65
C GLY A 88 -11.58 -0.35 -4.04
N GLY A 89 -12.26 0.36 -3.15
CA GLY A 89 -12.82 1.68 -3.46
C GLY A 89 -11.80 2.83 -3.54
N ILE A 90 -10.65 2.71 -2.88
CA ILE A 90 -9.64 3.78 -2.83
C ILE A 90 -8.92 3.91 -4.17
N PRO A 91 -8.33 2.84 -4.76
CA PRO A 91 -7.69 2.91 -6.07
C PRO A 91 -8.66 3.35 -7.18
N ALA A 92 -9.92 2.94 -7.10
CA ALA A 92 -10.94 3.31 -8.07
C ALA A 92 -11.25 4.83 -8.10
N LYS A 93 -10.98 5.55 -7.01
CA LYS A 93 -11.35 6.97 -6.82
C LYS A 93 -10.14 7.91 -6.77
N ASN A 94 -8.94 7.41 -6.57
CA ASN A 94 -7.73 8.23 -6.40
C ASN A 94 -6.62 7.80 -7.37
N LYS A 95 -6.61 8.40 -8.55
CA LYS A 95 -5.62 8.14 -9.60
C LYS A 95 -4.19 8.53 -9.18
N MET A 96 -4.04 9.57 -8.38
CA MET A 96 -2.75 10.01 -7.85
C MET A 96 -2.13 8.91 -6.97
N LEU A 97 -2.91 8.30 -6.07
CA LEU A 97 -2.45 7.18 -5.25
C LEU A 97 -1.96 6.03 -6.13
N VAL A 98 -2.72 5.65 -7.15
CA VAL A 98 -2.33 4.54 -8.05
C VAL A 98 -1.02 4.83 -8.77
N GLN A 99 -0.83 6.08 -9.23
CA GLN A 99 0.43 6.49 -9.87
C GLN A 99 1.61 6.45 -8.89
N ILE A 100 1.42 6.92 -7.64
CA ILE A 100 2.46 6.83 -6.60
C ILE A 100 2.87 5.37 -6.36
N TYR A 101 1.91 4.44 -6.29
CA TYR A 101 2.22 3.02 -6.16
C TYR A 101 2.99 2.47 -7.36
N ALA A 102 2.63 2.87 -8.59
CA ALA A 102 3.36 2.48 -9.79
C ALA A 102 4.82 2.96 -9.75
N ASP A 103 5.02 4.23 -9.36
CA ASP A 103 6.34 4.87 -9.30
C ASP A 103 7.20 4.28 -8.16
N VAL A 104 6.63 4.10 -6.96
CA VAL A 104 7.33 3.54 -5.79
C VAL A 104 7.71 2.08 -6.01
N CYS A 105 6.78 1.26 -6.51
CA CYS A 105 7.02 -0.17 -6.75
C CYS A 105 7.79 -0.44 -8.04
N ASN A 106 7.93 0.58 -8.90
CA ASN A 106 8.48 0.43 -10.26
C ASN A 106 7.82 -0.73 -11.04
N LYS A 107 6.48 -0.79 -10.98
CA LYS A 107 5.67 -1.86 -11.59
C LYS A 107 4.49 -1.26 -12.34
N GLU A 108 4.09 -1.91 -13.43
CA GLU A 108 2.83 -1.61 -14.08
C GLU A 108 1.66 -1.96 -13.14
N ILE A 109 0.70 -1.04 -13.01
CA ILE A 109 -0.48 -1.22 -12.17
C ILE A 109 -1.75 -1.14 -13.02
N ARG A 110 -2.66 -2.07 -12.77
CA ARG A 110 -4.03 -2.07 -13.26
C ARG A 110 -5.01 -2.00 -12.11
N ILE A 111 -6.22 -1.58 -12.38
CA ILE A 111 -7.31 -1.53 -11.39
C ILE A 111 -8.28 -2.67 -11.68
N SER A 112 -8.72 -3.38 -10.64
CA SER A 112 -9.77 -4.39 -10.75
C SER A 112 -11.02 -3.83 -11.44
N GLY A 113 -11.65 -4.61 -12.30
CA GLY A 113 -12.89 -4.25 -12.99
C GLY A 113 -14.11 -4.21 -12.07
N THR A 114 -13.97 -4.69 -10.82
CA THR A 114 -15.02 -4.66 -9.81
C THR A 114 -14.53 -3.98 -8.53
N ASP A 115 -15.41 -3.25 -7.86
CA ASP A 115 -15.17 -2.66 -6.55
C ASP A 115 -15.34 -3.71 -5.42
N GLN A 116 -15.89 -4.88 -5.73
CA GLN A 116 -16.14 -5.99 -4.82
C GLN A 116 -15.26 -7.21 -5.12
N ALA A 117 -13.95 -7.00 -5.31
CA ALA A 117 -13.02 -8.05 -5.72
C ALA A 117 -12.98 -9.25 -4.76
N SER A 118 -13.09 -9.02 -3.45
CA SER A 118 -13.13 -10.08 -2.45
C SER A 118 -14.39 -10.95 -2.59
N ALA A 119 -15.55 -10.32 -2.83
CA ALA A 119 -16.81 -11.05 -3.05
C ALA A 119 -16.77 -11.84 -4.36
N LEU A 120 -16.18 -11.25 -5.43
CA LEU A 120 -15.97 -11.95 -6.70
C LEU A 120 -15.05 -13.16 -6.51
N GLY A 121 -13.95 -13.01 -5.77
CA GLY A 121 -13.03 -14.12 -5.47
C GLY A 121 -13.73 -15.26 -4.70
N ALA A 122 -14.54 -14.94 -3.70
CA ALA A 122 -15.34 -15.91 -2.98
C ALA A 122 -16.35 -16.62 -3.88
N ALA A 123 -17.01 -15.89 -4.79
CA ALA A 123 -17.93 -16.46 -5.77
C ALA A 123 -17.21 -17.40 -6.75
N ILE A 124 -16.01 -17.04 -7.23
CA ILE A 124 -15.19 -17.89 -8.11
C ILE A 124 -14.81 -19.19 -7.40
N LEU A 125 -14.43 -19.14 -6.13
CA LEU A 125 -14.16 -20.34 -5.33
C LEU A 125 -15.41 -21.19 -5.11
N GLY A 126 -16.57 -20.55 -4.88
CA GLY A 126 -17.87 -21.24 -4.80
C GLY A 126 -18.26 -21.97 -6.11
N ILE A 127 -17.97 -21.32 -7.26
CA ILE A 127 -18.16 -21.93 -8.58
C ILE A 127 -17.29 -23.20 -8.70
N ALA A 128 -16.05 -23.16 -8.25
CA ALA A 128 -15.14 -24.30 -8.33
C ALA A 128 -15.56 -25.48 -7.45
N ALA A 129 -16.35 -25.23 -6.40
CA ALA A 129 -16.89 -26.27 -5.51
C ALA A 129 -18.13 -26.98 -6.09
N ALA A 130 -18.78 -26.47 -7.14
CA ALA A 130 -19.97 -27.02 -7.75
C ALA A 130 -19.66 -27.70 -9.10
N PRO A 131 -20.45 -28.72 -9.51
CA PRO A 131 -20.22 -29.40 -10.77
C PRO A 131 -20.28 -28.46 -11.99
N GLU A 132 -19.44 -28.72 -12.99
CA GLU A 132 -19.39 -27.95 -14.25
C GLU A 132 -20.77 -27.80 -14.92
N ARG A 133 -21.60 -28.85 -14.90
CA ARG A 133 -22.97 -28.82 -15.48
C ARG A 133 -23.88 -27.74 -14.87
N ILE A 134 -23.56 -27.26 -13.66
CA ILE A 134 -24.32 -26.22 -12.95
C ILE A 134 -23.71 -24.85 -13.18
N THR A 135 -22.38 -24.77 -13.12
CA THR A 135 -21.65 -23.50 -13.14
C THR A 135 -21.20 -23.06 -14.53
N GLY A 136 -21.08 -24.02 -15.47
CA GLY A 136 -20.50 -23.77 -16.80
C GLY A 136 -18.99 -23.59 -16.81
N PHE A 137 -18.30 -23.86 -15.68
CA PHE A 137 -16.85 -23.73 -15.53
C PHE A 137 -16.23 -25.03 -15.02
N LYS A 138 -15.09 -25.42 -15.59
CA LYS A 138 -14.37 -26.65 -15.19
C LYS A 138 -13.64 -26.51 -13.86
N ASN A 139 -13.16 -25.32 -13.55
CA ASN A 139 -12.38 -25.03 -12.36
C ASN A 139 -12.33 -23.52 -12.06
N ALA A 140 -11.72 -23.15 -10.90
CA ALA A 140 -11.59 -21.77 -10.47
C ALA A 140 -10.77 -20.90 -11.45
N ASN A 141 -9.77 -21.46 -12.11
CA ASN A 141 -8.91 -20.68 -13.02
C ASN A 141 -9.72 -20.23 -14.26
N GLU A 142 -10.51 -21.14 -14.86
CA GLU A 142 -11.38 -20.79 -15.99
C GLU A 142 -12.42 -19.74 -15.59
N ALA A 143 -12.99 -19.87 -14.40
CA ALA A 143 -13.95 -18.90 -13.88
C ALA A 143 -13.25 -17.54 -13.61
N ALA A 144 -12.03 -17.54 -13.05
CA ALA A 144 -11.25 -16.34 -12.81
C ALA A 144 -10.88 -15.60 -14.12
N GLU A 145 -10.46 -16.32 -15.14
CA GLU A 145 -10.14 -15.74 -16.47
C GLU A 145 -11.35 -15.07 -17.11
N LYS A 146 -12.55 -15.66 -17.01
CA LYS A 146 -13.77 -15.11 -17.60
C LYS A 146 -14.42 -14.00 -16.78
N LEU A 147 -14.36 -14.08 -15.45
CA LEU A 147 -15.06 -13.18 -14.54
C LEU A 147 -14.13 -12.11 -13.94
N GLY A 148 -12.84 -12.41 -13.78
CA GLY A 148 -11.83 -11.55 -13.18
C GLY A 148 -11.32 -10.48 -14.13
N LYS A 149 -12.18 -9.51 -14.49
CA LYS A 149 -11.80 -8.41 -15.39
C LYS A 149 -10.97 -7.35 -14.66
N VAL A 150 -10.04 -6.73 -15.39
CA VAL A 150 -9.35 -5.50 -15.01
C VAL A 150 -9.82 -4.35 -15.89
N ARG A 151 -9.68 -3.11 -15.43
CA ARG A 151 -9.97 -1.91 -16.23
C ARG A 151 -8.90 -1.75 -17.32
N ASP A 152 -9.26 -1.10 -18.42
CA ASP A 152 -8.34 -0.85 -19.55
C ASP A 152 -7.23 0.14 -19.17
N GLU A 153 -7.47 1.00 -18.18
CA GLU A 153 -6.52 2.00 -17.72
C GLU A 153 -5.30 1.34 -17.06
N VAL A 154 -4.12 1.72 -17.53
CA VAL A 154 -2.83 1.18 -17.11
C VAL A 154 -1.97 2.32 -16.58
N TYR A 155 -1.45 2.16 -15.36
CA TYR A 155 -0.51 3.10 -14.73
C TYR A 155 0.90 2.56 -14.88
N LYS A 156 1.73 3.28 -15.63
CA LYS A 156 3.13 2.93 -15.82
C LYS A 156 4.03 3.79 -14.92
N PRO A 157 5.13 3.22 -14.40
CA PRO A 157 6.10 3.98 -13.65
C PRO A 157 6.67 5.15 -14.44
N ASN A 158 6.77 6.32 -13.81
CA ASN A 158 7.51 7.46 -14.34
C ASN A 158 8.99 7.33 -13.91
N PRO A 159 9.97 7.19 -14.83
CA PRO A 159 11.37 6.98 -14.48
C PRO A 159 11.97 8.07 -13.58
N ASP A 160 11.58 9.33 -13.77
CA ASP A 160 12.07 10.44 -12.96
C ASP A 160 11.58 10.34 -11.50
N ASN A 161 10.30 9.99 -11.30
CA ASN A 161 9.74 9.75 -9.98
C ASN A 161 10.34 8.50 -9.33
N VAL A 162 10.53 7.42 -10.09
CA VAL A 162 11.16 6.18 -9.63
C VAL A 162 12.54 6.47 -9.05
N ALA A 163 13.35 7.31 -9.72
CA ALA A 163 14.68 7.67 -9.24
C ALA A 163 14.65 8.39 -7.89
N VAL A 164 13.65 9.25 -7.65
CA VAL A 164 13.46 9.92 -6.35
C VAL A 164 12.93 8.95 -5.31
N TYR A 165 11.90 8.17 -5.64
CA TYR A 165 11.31 7.20 -4.71
C TYR A 165 12.27 6.08 -4.32
N ASN A 166 13.22 5.71 -5.16
CA ASN A 166 14.28 4.78 -4.77
C ASN A 166 15.14 5.32 -3.61
N LYS A 167 15.45 6.62 -3.60
CA LYS A 167 16.19 7.24 -2.49
C LYS A 167 15.36 7.28 -1.21
N LEU A 168 14.10 7.71 -1.31
CA LEU A 168 13.19 7.75 -0.16
C LEU A 168 12.91 6.36 0.40
N TYR A 169 12.81 5.36 -0.46
CA TYR A 169 12.62 3.97 -0.04
C TYR A 169 13.82 3.41 0.73
N GLN A 170 15.05 3.81 0.40
CA GLN A 170 16.22 3.44 1.18
C GLN A 170 16.14 3.98 2.61
N GLU A 171 15.70 5.24 2.77
CA GLU A 171 15.47 5.83 4.10
C GLU A 171 14.31 5.13 4.83
N TYR A 172 13.21 4.83 4.12
CA TYR A 172 12.11 4.03 4.68
C TYR A 172 12.58 2.66 5.17
N ALA A 173 13.36 1.95 4.38
CA ALA A 173 13.91 0.63 4.75
C ALA A 173 14.84 0.73 5.97
N THR A 174 15.61 1.81 6.09
CA THR A 174 16.45 2.09 7.27
C THR A 174 15.59 2.27 8.52
N LEU A 175 14.54 3.10 8.46
CA LEU A 175 13.63 3.28 9.60
C LEU A 175 12.84 2.01 9.92
N HIS A 176 12.39 1.29 8.89
CA HIS A 176 11.70 0.02 9.04
C HIS A 176 12.57 -0.99 9.80
N LYS A 177 13.84 -1.13 9.44
CA LYS A 177 14.78 -1.98 10.15
C LYS A 177 14.98 -1.48 11.58
N TYR A 178 15.30 -0.21 11.77
CA TYR A 178 15.63 0.38 13.06
C TYR A 178 14.53 0.20 14.12
N PHE A 179 13.27 0.45 13.76
CA PHE A 179 12.15 0.31 14.68
C PHE A 179 11.48 -1.07 14.63
N GLY A 180 11.53 -1.75 13.49
CA GLY A 180 10.77 -2.98 13.26
C GLY A 180 11.50 -4.26 13.67
N THR A 181 12.83 -4.25 13.72
CA THR A 181 13.63 -5.46 14.02
C THR A 181 14.31 -5.46 15.39
N GLY A 182 13.93 -4.54 16.28
CA GLY A 182 14.38 -4.50 17.67
C GLY A 182 15.70 -3.74 17.89
N GLU A 183 16.20 -2.97 16.93
CA GLU A 183 17.33 -2.07 17.16
C GLU A 183 16.93 -0.94 18.13
N ASN A 184 15.64 -0.49 18.08
CA ASN A 184 15.10 0.49 19.00
C ASN A 184 13.64 0.22 19.36
N ASP A 185 13.39 -0.20 20.58
CA ASP A 185 12.05 -0.53 21.12
C ASP A 185 11.27 0.68 21.66
N VAL A 186 11.59 1.92 21.24
CA VAL A 186 10.92 3.11 21.77
C VAL A 186 9.38 3.05 21.61
N MET A 187 8.88 2.53 20.49
CA MET A 187 7.44 2.41 20.27
C MET A 187 6.78 1.49 21.30
N LYS A 188 7.38 0.35 21.59
CA LYS A 188 6.91 -0.60 22.60
C LYS A 188 6.99 -0.02 24.01
N ARG A 189 8.05 0.74 24.33
CA ARG A 189 8.15 1.44 25.63
C ARG A 189 7.07 2.50 25.79
N LEU A 190 6.75 3.26 24.75
CA LEU A 190 5.67 4.25 24.77
C LEU A 190 4.30 3.59 24.96
N ASN A 191 4.05 2.47 24.27
CA ASN A 191 2.82 1.68 24.46
C ASN A 191 2.68 1.21 25.92
N LYS A 192 3.76 0.67 26.51
CA LYS A 192 3.74 0.24 27.90
C LYS A 192 3.46 1.38 28.86
N ILE A 193 4.10 2.54 28.72
CA ILE A 193 3.83 3.72 29.54
C ILE A 193 2.35 4.11 29.46
N ARG A 194 1.76 4.08 28.26
CA ARG A 194 0.34 4.36 28.07
C ARG A 194 -0.55 3.34 28.76
N GLU A 195 -0.27 2.05 28.63
CA GLU A 195 -1.04 0.96 29.26
C GLU A 195 -0.98 1.06 30.79
N ASP A 196 0.21 1.28 31.35
CA ASP A 196 0.40 1.45 32.78
C ASP A 196 -0.47 2.61 33.32
N ARG A 197 -0.55 3.73 32.59
CA ARG A 197 -1.37 4.90 32.99
C ARG A 197 -2.88 4.69 32.82
N LEU A 198 -3.32 3.83 31.92
CA LEU A 198 -4.74 3.51 31.73
C LEU A 198 -5.26 2.48 32.73
N SER A 199 -4.36 1.75 33.43
CA SER A 199 -4.70 0.74 34.43
C SER A 199 -4.74 1.29 35.87
N GLU A 200 -4.31 2.53 36.09
CA GLU A 200 -4.48 3.31 37.35
C GLU A 200 -5.88 3.95 37.43
#